data_513e625006768ebcc71069a100e2add1
#
_entry.id   513e625006768ebcc71069a100e2add1
#
_cell.length_a   1.000
_cell.length_b   1.000
_cell.length_c   1.000
_cell.angle_alpha   90.00
_cell.angle_beta   90.00
_cell.angle_gamma   90.00
#
_symmetry.space_group_name_H-M   'P 1'
#
loop_
_entity.id
_entity.type
_entity.pdbx_description
1 polymer ?
#
loop_
_entity_poly.entity_id
_entity_poly.type
_entity_poly.pdbx_seq_one_letter_code
_entity_poly.pdbx_strand_id
1 'polypeptide(L)'
;MEKIQSHARLVVVGGGILGVSLLYHLTKEGWKDLVLIEKGELTSGSTWHAAGQCPHMTGSYNLAKVHLHSTNLYKSLEKETGQATGFHDCGSLRLAYKQEDIEWFHYVKGILDNVGAPAEIISAEEIKKIHPFIRLDGIVGAFYTPEDGHTDPTSTTNAMAKGARNGGAKIYRKNRVTDIKLLPSGEWKVFTENGDIVCEHVVNAAGSFCPEVGQMVGLKNIPSINMIHHYLVTDEHSEIKKLTKELPVTRDPEASAYLRQEGKGLLIGPYEMDA
;
A
#
# COMPACT_ATOMS: atom_id res chain seq x y z
N MET A 1 5.16 -28.51 -11.67
CA MET A 1 4.60 -27.73 -10.52
C MET A 1 5.35 -28.16 -9.27
N GLU A 2 5.74 -27.21 -8.44
CA GLU A 2 6.39 -27.52 -7.17
C GLU A 2 5.37 -28.19 -6.24
N LYS A 3 5.76 -29.32 -5.63
CA LYS A 3 4.88 -30.05 -4.72
C LYS A 3 4.65 -29.22 -3.46
N ILE A 4 3.39 -28.96 -3.13
CA ILE A 4 3.04 -28.24 -1.90
C ILE A 4 3.44 -29.06 -0.67
N GLN A 5 3.94 -28.38 0.39
CA GLN A 5 4.22 -29.07 1.66
C GLN A 5 2.93 -29.46 2.37
N SER A 6 2.95 -30.58 3.11
CA SER A 6 1.75 -31.10 3.78
C SER A 6 1.42 -30.40 5.09
N HIS A 7 2.37 -29.71 5.75
CA HIS A 7 2.20 -29.05 7.02
C HIS A 7 2.85 -27.66 7.01
N ALA A 8 2.27 -26.74 7.75
CA ALA A 8 2.80 -25.40 8.00
C ALA A 8 2.39 -24.95 9.42
N ARG A 9 3.13 -24.01 10.00
CA ARG A 9 2.66 -23.32 11.20
C ARG A 9 1.56 -22.32 10.85
N LEU A 10 1.72 -21.58 9.75
CA LEU A 10 0.75 -20.60 9.31
C LEU A 10 0.61 -20.60 7.80
N VAL A 11 -0.64 -20.53 7.34
CA VAL A 11 -1.00 -20.35 5.93
C VAL A 11 -1.66 -18.98 5.74
N VAL A 12 -1.10 -18.16 4.86
CA VAL A 12 -1.70 -16.90 4.39
C VAL A 12 -2.40 -17.15 3.06
N VAL A 13 -3.66 -16.81 2.97
CA VAL A 13 -4.46 -16.90 1.73
C VAL A 13 -4.52 -15.53 1.06
N GLY A 14 -3.83 -15.37 -0.06
CA GLY A 14 -3.77 -14.15 -0.86
C GLY A 14 -2.39 -13.53 -0.97
N GLY A 15 -1.93 -13.33 -2.20
CA GLY A 15 -0.61 -12.80 -2.58
C GLY A 15 -0.60 -11.31 -2.93
N GLY A 16 -1.55 -10.54 -2.42
CA GLY A 16 -1.52 -9.07 -2.45
C GLY A 16 -0.58 -8.49 -1.39
N ILE A 17 -0.48 -7.14 -1.36
CA ILE A 17 0.41 -6.43 -0.44
C ILE A 17 0.18 -6.81 1.03
N LEU A 18 -1.06 -7.00 1.47
CA LEU A 18 -1.38 -7.34 2.87
C LEU A 18 -0.84 -8.72 3.25
N GLY A 19 -1.14 -9.75 2.43
CA GLY A 19 -0.67 -11.12 2.72
C GLY A 19 0.84 -11.25 2.65
N VAL A 20 1.47 -10.62 1.66
CA VAL A 20 2.93 -10.65 1.50
C VAL A 20 3.63 -9.85 2.61
N SER A 21 3.08 -8.68 2.99
CA SER A 21 3.61 -7.88 4.11
C SER A 21 3.54 -8.65 5.42
N LEU A 22 2.41 -9.28 5.72
CA LEU A 22 2.30 -10.14 6.90
C LEU A 22 3.35 -11.26 6.90
N LEU A 23 3.48 -11.97 5.79
CA LEU A 23 4.45 -13.05 5.66
C LEU A 23 5.88 -12.55 5.91
N TYR A 24 6.24 -11.40 5.31
CA TYR A 24 7.55 -10.77 5.49
C TYR A 24 7.81 -10.42 6.96
N HIS A 25 6.87 -9.73 7.61
CA HIS A 25 7.05 -9.31 9.00
C HIS A 25 7.10 -10.50 9.96
N LEU A 26 6.30 -11.54 9.75
CA LEU A 26 6.39 -12.75 10.56
C LEU A 26 7.75 -13.43 10.45
N THR A 27 8.39 -13.44 9.27
CA THR A 27 9.75 -13.96 9.14
C THR A 27 10.77 -13.10 9.90
N LYS A 28 10.58 -11.79 9.95
CA LYS A 28 11.43 -10.86 10.73
C LYS A 28 11.26 -11.08 12.24
N GLU A 29 10.05 -11.42 12.68
CA GLU A 29 9.75 -11.81 14.07
C GLU A 29 10.20 -13.26 14.42
N GLY A 30 10.89 -13.92 13.51
CA GLY A 30 11.47 -15.25 13.73
C GLY A 30 10.50 -16.43 13.58
N TRP A 31 9.30 -16.20 13.07
CA TRP A 31 8.38 -17.30 12.77
C TRP A 31 8.92 -18.18 11.66
N LYS A 32 8.69 -19.49 11.76
CA LYS A 32 9.11 -20.51 10.79
C LYS A 32 7.91 -21.28 10.25
N ASP A 33 8.14 -22.08 9.22
CA ASP A 33 7.12 -22.91 8.57
C ASP A 33 5.91 -22.11 8.09
N LEU A 34 6.21 -20.98 7.44
CA LEU A 34 5.23 -20.05 6.90
C LEU A 34 4.97 -20.32 5.42
N VAL A 35 3.70 -20.33 5.05
CA VAL A 35 3.24 -20.55 3.68
C VAL A 35 2.30 -19.44 3.26
N LEU A 36 2.45 -18.95 2.03
CA LEU A 36 1.45 -18.12 1.37
C LEU A 36 0.96 -18.84 0.11
N ILE A 37 -0.37 -18.81 -0.10
CA ILE A 37 -1.02 -19.40 -1.26
C ILE A 37 -1.74 -18.31 -2.04
N GLU A 38 -1.42 -18.19 -3.34
CA GLU A 38 -2.00 -17.24 -4.27
C GLU A 38 -2.57 -17.96 -5.49
N LYS A 39 -3.82 -17.65 -5.83
CA LYS A 39 -4.53 -18.27 -6.97
C LYS A 39 -3.96 -17.90 -8.34
N GLY A 40 -3.37 -16.71 -8.44
CA GLY A 40 -2.76 -16.18 -9.65
C GLY A 40 -1.27 -15.89 -9.48
N GLU A 41 -0.85 -14.75 -9.99
CA GLU A 41 0.47 -14.17 -9.71
C GLU A 41 0.37 -13.23 -8.51
N LEU A 42 1.50 -12.99 -7.82
CA LEU A 42 1.53 -11.97 -6.77
C LEU A 42 1.05 -10.64 -7.34
N THR A 43 0.34 -9.88 -6.52
CA THR A 43 -0.21 -8.56 -6.86
C THR A 43 -1.34 -8.51 -7.88
N SER A 44 -1.73 -9.62 -8.48
CA SER A 44 -2.72 -9.66 -9.58
C SER A 44 -4.16 -9.20 -9.21
N GLY A 45 -4.44 -9.01 -7.91
CA GLY A 45 -5.68 -8.39 -7.44
C GLY A 45 -5.60 -6.86 -7.41
N SER A 46 -6.16 -6.20 -6.39
CA SER A 46 -6.20 -4.73 -6.26
C SER A 46 -4.82 -4.08 -6.08
N THR A 47 -3.79 -4.84 -5.69
CA THR A 47 -2.47 -4.29 -5.36
C THR A 47 -1.83 -3.54 -6.53
N TRP A 48 -1.79 -4.12 -7.72
CA TRP A 48 -1.13 -3.50 -8.88
C TRP A 48 -1.87 -2.27 -9.41
N HIS A 49 -3.16 -2.12 -9.08
CA HIS A 49 -3.97 -0.96 -9.47
C HIS A 49 -3.77 0.26 -8.57
N ALA A 50 -3.10 0.12 -7.44
CA ALA A 50 -2.95 1.23 -6.50
C ALA A 50 -2.06 2.34 -7.09
N ALA A 51 -2.42 3.60 -6.84
CA ALA A 51 -1.61 4.76 -7.25
C ALA A 51 -0.25 4.86 -6.53
N GLY A 52 -0.04 4.05 -5.51
CA GLY A 52 1.23 3.88 -4.80
C GLY A 52 1.64 5.04 -3.89
N GLN A 53 0.75 5.98 -3.61
CA GLN A 53 1.06 7.13 -2.75
C GLN A 53 1.31 6.70 -1.30
N CYS A 54 2.36 7.26 -0.70
CA CYS A 54 2.81 6.95 0.66
C CYS A 54 2.84 8.22 1.53
N PRO A 55 1.68 8.79 1.91
CA PRO A 55 1.61 10.01 2.71
C PRO A 55 1.79 9.71 4.21
N HIS A 56 2.50 10.58 4.94
CA HIS A 56 2.54 10.57 6.40
C HIS A 56 1.33 11.28 7.02
N MET A 57 0.72 12.21 6.30
CA MET A 57 -0.38 13.04 6.79
C MET A 57 -1.58 12.23 7.24
N THR A 58 -1.89 12.25 8.53
CA THR A 58 -3.06 11.60 9.14
C THR A 58 -3.40 12.26 10.48
N GLY A 59 -4.70 12.31 10.81
CA GLY A 59 -5.18 12.79 12.12
C GLY A 59 -5.06 11.77 13.26
N SER A 60 -4.42 10.63 13.04
CA SER A 60 -4.25 9.58 14.04
C SER A 60 -2.77 9.35 14.36
N TYR A 61 -2.38 9.51 15.62
CA TYR A 61 -1.02 9.24 16.09
C TYR A 61 -0.54 7.81 15.77
N ASN A 62 -1.40 6.82 15.99
CA ASN A 62 -1.04 5.42 15.71
C ASN A 62 -0.87 5.15 14.22
N LEU A 63 -1.73 5.72 13.37
CA LEU A 63 -1.57 5.61 11.91
C LEU A 63 -0.32 6.35 11.42
N ALA A 64 0.00 7.52 11.98
CA ALA A 64 1.23 8.24 11.64
C ALA A 64 2.48 7.38 11.88
N LYS A 65 2.54 6.65 12.99
CA LYS A 65 3.63 5.69 13.26
C LYS A 65 3.70 4.58 12.23
N VAL A 66 2.55 4.02 11.82
CA VAL A 66 2.48 2.97 10.79
C VAL A 66 2.92 3.52 9.44
N HIS A 67 2.47 4.72 9.06
CA HIS A 67 2.86 5.36 7.80
C HIS A 67 4.37 5.62 7.75
N LEU A 68 4.95 6.21 8.80
CA LEU A 68 6.38 6.47 8.89
C LEU A 68 7.19 5.15 8.83
N HIS A 69 6.75 4.11 9.56
CA HIS A 69 7.37 2.79 9.48
C HIS A 69 7.33 2.24 8.06
N SER A 70 6.18 2.32 7.39
CA SER A 70 5.99 1.79 6.02
C SER A 70 6.89 2.49 5.02
N THR A 71 6.97 3.83 5.07
CA THR A 71 7.82 4.62 4.16
C THR A 71 9.30 4.29 4.37
N ASN A 72 9.76 4.21 5.62
CA ASN A 72 11.14 3.83 5.95
C ASN A 72 11.44 2.39 5.51
N LEU A 73 10.48 1.48 5.66
CA LEU A 73 10.62 0.11 5.17
C LEU A 73 10.80 0.10 3.65
N TYR A 74 9.94 0.78 2.89
CA TYR A 74 10.01 0.80 1.42
C TYR A 74 11.34 1.37 0.90
N LYS A 75 11.86 2.42 1.55
CA LYS A 75 13.18 2.99 1.26
C LYS A 75 14.33 2.00 1.54
N SER A 76 14.17 1.09 2.50
CA SER A 76 15.22 0.16 2.92
C SER A 76 15.18 -1.21 2.24
N LEU A 77 14.03 -1.63 1.70
CA LEU A 77 13.81 -2.97 1.17
C LEU A 77 14.76 -3.35 0.03
N GLU A 78 15.12 -2.42 -0.84
CA GLU A 78 16.05 -2.70 -1.94
C GLU A 78 17.44 -3.10 -1.40
N LYS A 79 17.93 -2.37 -0.41
CA LYS A 79 19.21 -2.70 0.25
C LYS A 79 19.14 -4.05 0.95
N GLU A 80 18.03 -4.39 1.57
CA GLU A 80 17.85 -5.64 2.31
C GLU A 80 17.69 -6.84 1.38
N THR A 81 16.88 -6.68 0.33
CA THR A 81 16.43 -7.81 -0.49
C THR A 81 17.12 -7.89 -1.85
N GLY A 82 17.75 -6.80 -2.31
CA GLY A 82 18.25 -6.67 -3.68
C GLY A 82 17.13 -6.60 -4.73
N GLN A 83 15.91 -6.18 -4.32
CA GLN A 83 14.77 -5.96 -5.18
C GLN A 83 14.29 -4.52 -5.03
N ALA A 84 14.37 -3.73 -6.09
CA ALA A 84 13.88 -2.36 -6.10
C ALA A 84 12.38 -2.28 -5.76
N THR A 85 12.01 -1.27 -5.01
CA THR A 85 10.60 -0.97 -4.67
C THR A 85 9.99 0.04 -5.63
N GLY A 86 10.81 0.75 -6.42
CA GLY A 86 10.36 1.90 -7.19
C GLY A 86 9.85 3.03 -6.29
N PHE A 87 10.46 3.22 -5.11
CA PHE A 87 10.11 4.32 -4.24
C PHE A 87 10.73 5.63 -4.73
N HIS A 88 9.89 6.64 -4.92
CA HIS A 88 10.25 8.00 -5.31
C HIS A 88 10.06 8.95 -4.13
N ASP A 89 11.16 9.46 -3.59
CA ASP A 89 11.19 10.39 -2.46
C ASP A 89 10.98 11.83 -2.97
N CYS A 90 9.77 12.13 -3.41
CA CYS A 90 9.43 13.40 -4.07
C CYS A 90 8.65 14.38 -3.19
N GLY A 91 8.29 13.96 -1.97
CA GLY A 91 7.44 14.71 -1.08
C GLY A 91 5.96 14.64 -1.44
N SER A 92 5.12 15.22 -0.58
CA SER A 92 3.69 15.40 -0.87
C SER A 92 3.15 16.75 -0.45
N LEU A 93 2.09 17.19 -1.14
CA LEU A 93 1.31 18.39 -0.87
C LEU A 93 -0.15 18.02 -0.62
N ARG A 94 -0.77 18.66 0.39
CA ARG A 94 -2.22 18.75 0.51
C ARG A 94 -2.59 20.22 0.51
N LEU A 95 -3.38 20.64 -0.48
CA LEU A 95 -3.79 22.02 -0.68
C LEU A 95 -4.82 22.45 0.36
N ALA A 96 -4.80 23.73 0.74
CA ALA A 96 -5.77 24.37 1.63
C ALA A 96 -6.45 25.52 0.90
N TYR A 97 -7.77 25.62 1.02
CA TYR A 97 -8.59 26.64 0.39
C TYR A 97 -9.23 27.60 1.40
N LYS A 98 -9.17 27.27 2.68
CA LYS A 98 -9.75 28.05 3.78
C LYS A 98 -8.94 27.97 5.05
N GLN A 99 -9.17 28.89 5.98
CA GLN A 99 -8.42 29.00 7.23
C GLN A 99 -8.58 27.76 8.11
N GLU A 100 -9.75 27.11 8.11
CA GLU A 100 -10.00 25.90 8.88
C GLU A 100 -9.11 24.73 8.43
N ASP A 101 -8.74 24.67 7.14
CA ASP A 101 -7.80 23.67 6.63
C ASP A 101 -6.41 23.89 7.27
N ILE A 102 -5.97 25.15 7.36
CA ILE A 102 -4.69 25.50 7.99
C ILE A 102 -4.69 25.17 9.49
N GLU A 103 -5.80 25.42 10.20
CA GLU A 103 -5.94 25.06 11.62
C GLU A 103 -5.83 23.55 11.82
N TRP A 104 -6.48 22.78 10.95
CA TRP A 104 -6.35 21.32 10.96
C TRP A 104 -4.93 20.87 10.62
N PHE A 105 -4.24 21.55 9.72
CA PHE A 105 -2.84 21.26 9.40
C PHE A 105 -1.92 21.46 10.62
N HIS A 106 -2.16 22.49 11.44
CA HIS A 106 -1.42 22.66 12.69
C HIS A 106 -1.62 21.50 13.66
N TYR A 107 -2.87 21.00 13.78
CA TYR A 107 -3.14 19.81 14.59
C TYR A 107 -2.39 18.57 14.07
N VAL A 108 -2.47 18.30 12.76
CA VAL A 108 -1.77 17.15 12.15
C VAL A 108 -0.27 17.29 12.26
N LYS A 109 0.26 18.51 12.06
CA LYS A 109 1.69 18.78 12.24
C LYS A 109 2.16 18.40 13.65
N GLY A 110 1.40 18.76 14.68
CA GLY A 110 1.70 18.36 16.07
C GLY A 110 1.76 16.84 16.25
N ILE A 111 0.92 16.08 15.55
CA ILE A 111 1.00 14.60 15.54
C ILE A 111 2.29 14.13 14.86
N LEU A 112 2.61 14.65 13.66
CA LEU A 112 3.79 14.25 12.91
C LEU A 112 5.09 14.63 13.62
N ASP A 113 5.16 15.80 14.24
CA ASP A 113 6.31 16.21 15.07
C ASP A 113 6.55 15.19 16.22
N ASN A 114 5.48 14.69 16.86
CA ASN A 114 5.58 13.71 17.93
C ASN A 114 6.04 12.30 17.46
N VAL A 115 5.82 11.94 16.21
CA VAL A 115 6.31 10.66 15.65
C VAL A 115 7.64 10.81 14.92
N GLY A 116 8.15 12.04 14.77
CA GLY A 116 9.43 12.33 14.11
C GLY A 116 9.34 12.36 12.58
N ALA A 117 8.15 12.59 12.00
CA ALA A 117 7.97 12.78 10.57
C ALA A 117 7.99 14.29 10.24
N PRO A 118 8.91 14.77 9.40
CA PRO A 118 9.01 16.20 9.08
C PRO A 118 7.79 16.66 8.28
N ALA A 119 7.25 17.82 8.67
CA ALA A 119 6.12 18.44 7.99
C ALA A 119 6.16 19.96 8.14
N GLU A 120 5.69 20.65 7.12
CA GLU A 120 5.66 22.12 7.06
C GLU A 120 4.30 22.60 6.55
N ILE A 121 3.87 23.76 7.03
CA ILE A 121 2.73 24.48 6.45
C ILE A 121 3.34 25.61 5.63
N ILE A 122 3.11 25.57 4.33
CA ILE A 122 3.76 26.46 3.36
C ILE A 122 2.75 27.41 2.70
N SER A 123 3.23 28.57 2.27
CA SER A 123 2.45 29.57 1.57
C SER A 123 2.16 29.19 0.12
N ALA A 124 1.24 29.91 -0.52
CA ALA A 124 0.92 29.75 -1.93
C ALA A 124 2.15 30.01 -2.84
N GLU A 125 2.99 31.00 -2.50
CA GLU A 125 4.22 31.29 -3.22
C GLU A 125 5.25 30.16 -3.11
N GLU A 126 5.33 29.50 -1.98
CA GLU A 126 6.20 28.34 -1.78
C GLU A 126 5.71 27.12 -2.55
N ILE A 127 4.39 26.89 -2.60
CA ILE A 127 3.80 25.85 -3.46
C ILE A 127 4.28 26.01 -4.90
N LYS A 128 4.24 27.25 -5.44
CA LYS A 128 4.61 27.52 -6.82
C LYS A 128 6.07 27.18 -7.15
N LYS A 129 6.96 27.28 -6.15
CA LYS A 129 8.39 26.95 -6.31
C LYS A 129 8.62 25.44 -6.46
N ILE A 130 7.83 24.61 -5.75
CA ILE A 130 8.00 23.16 -5.74
C ILE A 130 7.07 22.44 -6.71
N HIS A 131 5.93 23.06 -7.07
CA HIS A 131 4.98 22.53 -8.04
C HIS A 131 4.50 23.63 -9.01
N PRO A 132 5.25 23.90 -10.05
CA PRO A 132 5.02 25.08 -10.92
C PRO A 132 3.72 25.03 -11.73
N PHE A 133 3.06 23.88 -11.84
CA PHE A 133 1.83 23.72 -12.63
C PHE A 133 0.54 23.96 -11.82
N ILE A 134 0.60 24.01 -10.49
CA ILE A 134 -0.58 24.32 -9.68
C ILE A 134 -1.01 25.77 -9.93
N ARG A 135 -2.29 25.96 -10.23
CA ARG A 135 -2.94 27.29 -10.21
C ARG A 135 -3.23 27.64 -8.75
N LEU A 136 -2.89 28.87 -8.37
CA LEU A 136 -2.99 29.30 -6.96
C LEU A 136 -4.33 29.96 -6.62
N ASP A 137 -5.28 30.03 -7.57
CA ASP A 137 -6.56 30.69 -7.36
C ASP A 137 -7.32 30.03 -6.19
N GLY A 138 -7.60 30.80 -5.16
CA GLY A 138 -8.29 30.34 -3.96
C GLY A 138 -7.46 29.52 -2.97
N ILE A 139 -6.19 29.19 -3.28
CA ILE A 139 -5.32 28.44 -2.38
C ILE A 139 -4.72 29.41 -1.35
N VAL A 140 -4.90 29.09 -0.06
CA VAL A 140 -4.36 29.86 1.06
C VAL A 140 -3.04 29.28 1.61
N GLY A 141 -2.71 28.04 1.27
CA GLY A 141 -1.49 27.37 1.67
C GLY A 141 -1.53 25.87 1.37
N ALA A 142 -0.54 25.14 1.84
CA ALA A 142 -0.52 23.68 1.79
C ALA A 142 0.18 23.06 2.99
N PHE A 143 -0.15 21.82 3.26
CA PHE A 143 0.63 20.94 4.11
C PHE A 143 1.65 20.21 3.25
N TYR A 144 2.92 20.38 3.55
CA TYR A 144 4.04 19.76 2.83
C TYR A 144 4.76 18.76 3.73
N THR A 145 4.92 17.53 3.24
CA THR A 145 5.70 16.48 3.87
C THR A 145 6.84 16.06 2.96
N PRO A 146 8.09 16.51 3.23
CA PRO A 146 9.21 16.36 2.29
C PRO A 146 9.67 14.90 2.12
N GLU A 147 9.44 14.04 3.11
CA GLU A 147 9.85 12.62 3.09
C GLU A 147 8.77 11.67 2.60
N ASP A 148 7.62 12.18 2.19
CA ASP A 148 6.60 11.43 1.49
C ASP A 148 7.02 11.13 0.06
N GLY A 149 6.24 10.29 -0.60
CA GLY A 149 6.45 9.98 -1.99
C GLY A 149 5.45 8.97 -2.53
N HIS A 150 5.89 8.22 -3.51
CA HIS A 150 5.12 7.10 -4.03
C HIS A 150 6.03 5.91 -4.34
N THR A 151 5.44 4.75 -4.45
CA THR A 151 6.15 3.50 -4.76
C THR A 151 5.45 2.77 -5.91
N ASP A 152 6.16 1.86 -6.59
CA ASP A 152 5.49 0.87 -7.43
C ASP A 152 4.92 -0.25 -6.55
N PRO A 153 3.59 -0.42 -6.49
CA PRO A 153 2.98 -1.40 -5.58
C PRO A 153 3.40 -2.83 -5.85
N THR A 154 3.61 -3.17 -7.13
CA THR A 154 4.03 -4.51 -7.55
C THR A 154 5.47 -4.77 -7.13
N SER A 155 6.38 -3.84 -7.40
CA SER A 155 7.80 -3.96 -7.03
C SER A 155 7.99 -4.03 -5.51
N THR A 156 7.30 -3.17 -4.76
CA THR A 156 7.33 -3.18 -3.29
C THR A 156 6.85 -4.51 -2.71
N THR A 157 5.72 -5.04 -3.23
CA THR A 157 5.21 -6.35 -2.82
C THR A 157 6.19 -7.46 -3.14
N ASN A 158 6.80 -7.45 -4.32
CA ASN A 158 7.80 -8.44 -4.72
C ASN A 158 9.09 -8.34 -3.89
N ALA A 159 9.50 -7.13 -3.47
CA ALA A 159 10.62 -6.94 -2.56
C ALA A 159 10.35 -7.60 -1.20
N MET A 160 9.18 -7.38 -0.61
CA MET A 160 8.77 -8.07 0.63
C MET A 160 8.64 -9.58 0.44
N ALA A 161 8.10 -10.04 -0.70
CA ALA A 161 8.02 -11.47 -1.01
C ALA A 161 9.40 -12.13 -1.09
N LYS A 162 10.38 -11.42 -1.67
CA LYS A 162 11.78 -11.87 -1.71
C LYS A 162 12.38 -11.93 -0.30
N GLY A 163 12.14 -10.87 0.51
CA GLY A 163 12.56 -10.86 1.91
C GLY A 163 11.96 -12.01 2.72
N ALA A 164 10.66 -12.29 2.56
CA ALA A 164 10.00 -13.42 3.21
C ALA A 164 10.62 -14.77 2.80
N ARG A 165 10.89 -14.98 1.49
CA ARG A 165 11.58 -16.19 1.02
C ARG A 165 13.00 -16.33 1.59
N ASN A 166 13.74 -15.24 1.68
CA ASN A 166 15.05 -15.23 2.31
C ASN A 166 14.96 -15.61 3.81
N GLY A 167 13.85 -15.28 4.48
CA GLY A 167 13.51 -15.70 5.84
C GLY A 167 13.02 -17.15 5.97
N GLY A 168 12.87 -17.87 4.85
CA GLY A 168 12.47 -19.29 4.79
C GLY A 168 10.99 -19.52 4.52
N ALA A 169 10.17 -18.48 4.28
CA ALA A 169 8.77 -18.65 3.92
C ALA A 169 8.61 -19.21 2.50
N LYS A 170 7.58 -20.02 2.29
CA LYS A 170 7.23 -20.57 0.98
C LYS A 170 6.03 -19.83 0.39
N ILE A 171 6.09 -19.52 -0.90
CA ILE A 171 5.03 -18.84 -1.64
C ILE A 171 4.65 -19.67 -2.85
N TYR A 172 3.45 -20.21 -2.82
CA TYR A 172 2.86 -21.00 -3.91
C TYR A 172 1.90 -20.11 -4.70
N ARG A 173 2.23 -19.88 -5.97
CA ARG A 173 1.41 -19.14 -6.93
C ARG A 173 0.66 -20.12 -7.84
N LYS A 174 -0.37 -19.63 -8.55
CA LYS A 174 -1.23 -20.43 -9.42
C LYS A 174 -1.77 -21.67 -8.69
N ASN A 175 -2.18 -21.44 -7.45
CA ASN A 175 -2.70 -22.46 -6.57
C ASN A 175 -3.86 -21.88 -5.74
N ARG A 176 -5.08 -22.15 -6.16
CA ARG A 176 -6.27 -21.61 -5.50
C ARG A 176 -6.61 -22.44 -4.26
N VAL A 177 -6.90 -21.74 -3.15
CA VAL A 177 -7.57 -22.34 -2.00
C VAL A 177 -9.02 -22.61 -2.39
N THR A 178 -9.47 -23.84 -2.20
CA THR A 178 -10.80 -24.30 -2.59
C THR A 178 -11.73 -24.55 -1.40
N ASP A 179 -11.17 -24.87 -0.23
CA ASP A 179 -11.92 -25.07 1.02
C ASP A 179 -10.98 -24.94 2.25
N ILE A 180 -11.54 -24.66 3.43
CA ILE A 180 -10.80 -24.58 4.68
C ILE A 180 -11.66 -25.26 5.76
N LYS A 181 -11.11 -26.23 6.50
CA LYS A 181 -11.83 -26.97 7.55
C LYS A 181 -11.04 -27.04 8.84
N LEU A 182 -11.71 -26.80 9.95
CA LEU A 182 -11.17 -27.08 11.28
C LEU A 182 -11.21 -28.59 11.52
N LEU A 183 -10.07 -29.15 11.90
CA LEU A 183 -9.94 -30.57 12.24
C LEU A 183 -10.25 -30.81 13.73
N PRO A 184 -10.58 -32.05 14.11
CA PRO A 184 -10.77 -32.41 15.53
C PRO A 184 -9.51 -32.16 16.40
N SER A 185 -8.32 -32.10 15.80
CA SER A 185 -7.05 -31.74 16.46
C SER A 185 -6.96 -30.29 16.88
N GLY A 186 -7.85 -29.41 16.36
CA GLY A 186 -7.78 -27.96 16.53
C GLY A 186 -6.95 -27.27 15.44
N GLU A 187 -6.35 -28.01 14.55
CA GLU A 187 -5.61 -27.49 13.39
C GLU A 187 -6.57 -27.22 12.22
N TRP A 188 -6.12 -26.42 11.28
CA TRP A 188 -6.82 -26.15 10.04
C TRP A 188 -6.31 -27.00 8.89
N LYS A 189 -7.19 -27.53 8.09
CA LYS A 189 -6.86 -28.15 6.79
C LYS A 189 -7.29 -27.19 5.68
N VAL A 190 -6.31 -26.71 4.93
CA VAL A 190 -6.48 -25.84 3.76
C VAL A 190 -6.38 -26.71 2.51
N PHE A 191 -7.47 -26.79 1.77
CA PHE A 191 -7.55 -27.52 0.50
C PHE A 191 -7.18 -26.59 -0.65
N THR A 192 -6.35 -27.06 -1.56
CA THR A 192 -5.93 -26.30 -2.73
C THR A 192 -5.98 -27.15 -4.00
N GLU A 193 -5.91 -26.49 -5.17
CA GLU A 193 -5.87 -27.20 -6.45
C GLU A 193 -4.65 -28.12 -6.61
N ASN A 194 -3.55 -27.84 -5.90
CA ASN A 194 -2.28 -28.57 -6.03
C ASN A 194 -1.90 -29.38 -4.78
N GLY A 195 -2.88 -29.68 -3.89
CA GLY A 195 -2.70 -30.48 -2.68
C GLY A 195 -3.18 -29.74 -1.43
N ASP A 196 -3.14 -30.42 -0.28
CA ASP A 196 -3.68 -29.93 0.98
C ASP A 196 -2.57 -29.61 1.97
N ILE A 197 -2.79 -28.62 2.83
CA ILE A 197 -1.88 -28.24 3.92
C ILE A 197 -2.65 -28.31 5.24
N VAL A 198 -2.06 -28.93 6.26
CA VAL A 198 -2.52 -28.82 7.66
C VAL A 198 -1.70 -27.74 8.35
N CYS A 199 -2.33 -26.85 9.11
CA CYS A 199 -1.64 -25.76 9.79
C CYS A 199 -2.33 -25.33 11.10
N GLU A 200 -1.54 -24.70 11.98
CA GLU A 200 -2.04 -24.16 13.25
C GLU A 200 -2.90 -22.91 13.04
N HIS A 201 -2.51 -22.07 12.08
CA HIS A 201 -3.16 -20.78 11.81
C HIS A 201 -3.45 -20.57 10.33
N VAL A 202 -4.59 -19.97 10.03
CA VAL A 202 -4.94 -19.47 8.68
C VAL A 202 -5.23 -17.99 8.74
N VAL A 203 -4.65 -17.23 7.83
CA VAL A 203 -4.94 -15.80 7.68
C VAL A 203 -5.62 -15.55 6.33
N ASN A 204 -6.80 -14.97 6.40
CA ASN A 204 -7.53 -14.51 5.22
C ASN A 204 -7.03 -13.12 4.80
N ALA A 205 -6.19 -13.06 3.78
CA ALA A 205 -5.68 -11.85 3.13
C ALA A 205 -6.11 -11.78 1.65
N ALA A 206 -7.27 -12.37 1.33
CA ALA A 206 -7.74 -12.57 -0.04
C ALA A 206 -8.32 -11.31 -0.72
N GLY A 207 -8.16 -10.12 -0.10
CA GLY A 207 -8.60 -8.84 -0.67
C GLY A 207 -10.09 -8.85 -1.00
N SER A 208 -10.44 -8.59 -2.26
CA SER A 208 -11.82 -8.60 -2.74
C SER A 208 -12.54 -9.93 -2.57
N PHE A 209 -11.80 -11.02 -2.36
CA PHE A 209 -12.34 -12.37 -2.14
C PHE A 209 -12.35 -12.79 -0.66
N CYS A 210 -12.13 -11.84 0.26
CA CYS A 210 -12.22 -12.13 1.69
C CYS A 210 -13.57 -12.71 2.12
N PRO A 211 -14.74 -12.27 1.60
CA PRO A 211 -16.02 -12.84 1.95
C PRO A 211 -16.13 -14.34 1.59
N GLU A 212 -15.68 -14.71 0.39
CA GLU A 212 -15.71 -16.10 -0.08
C GLU A 212 -14.81 -17.00 0.76
N VAL A 213 -13.59 -16.55 1.08
CA VAL A 213 -12.69 -17.30 1.97
C VAL A 213 -13.25 -17.40 3.39
N GLY A 214 -13.91 -16.33 3.87
CA GLY A 214 -14.59 -16.36 5.17
C GLY A 214 -15.74 -17.36 5.23
N GLN A 215 -16.49 -17.52 4.15
CA GLN A 215 -17.57 -18.50 4.05
C GLN A 215 -17.07 -19.95 4.20
N MET A 216 -15.85 -20.26 3.72
CA MET A 216 -15.24 -21.59 3.87
C MET A 216 -15.10 -22.02 5.34
N VAL A 217 -14.98 -21.05 6.27
CA VAL A 217 -14.88 -21.29 7.72
C VAL A 217 -16.15 -20.91 8.47
N GLY A 218 -17.27 -20.71 7.77
CA GLY A 218 -18.59 -20.44 8.35
C GLY A 218 -18.86 -18.99 8.74
N LEU A 219 -17.98 -18.03 8.40
CA LEU A 219 -18.21 -16.61 8.59
C LEU A 219 -19.17 -16.09 7.51
N LYS A 220 -20.38 -15.72 7.91
CA LYS A 220 -21.43 -15.31 6.97
C LYS A 220 -21.28 -13.88 6.47
N ASN A 221 -20.71 -12.98 7.28
CA ASN A 221 -20.68 -11.56 7.02
C ASN A 221 -19.27 -11.00 7.29
N ILE A 222 -18.42 -10.99 6.28
CA ILE A 222 -17.23 -10.13 6.29
C ILE A 222 -17.63 -8.83 5.58
N PRO A 223 -17.61 -7.67 6.26
CA PRO A 223 -18.06 -6.40 5.69
C PRO A 223 -17.02 -5.86 4.71
N SER A 224 -16.99 -6.41 3.51
CA SER A 224 -16.10 -5.99 2.42
C SER A 224 -16.93 -5.78 1.16
N ILE A 225 -16.92 -4.56 0.65
CA ILE A 225 -17.58 -4.17 -0.60
C ILE A 225 -16.50 -3.59 -1.51
N ASN A 226 -16.44 -4.07 -2.73
CA ASN A 226 -15.54 -3.56 -3.74
C ASN A 226 -16.07 -2.25 -4.31
N MET A 227 -15.28 -1.19 -4.24
CA MET A 227 -15.54 0.08 -4.91
C MET A 227 -14.62 0.19 -6.12
N ILE A 228 -15.18 0.64 -7.23
CA ILE A 228 -14.39 0.96 -8.44
C ILE A 228 -13.92 2.41 -8.27
N HIS A 229 -12.60 2.59 -8.34
CA HIS A 229 -11.97 3.90 -8.30
C HIS A 229 -11.04 4.03 -9.50
N HIS A 230 -11.25 5.08 -10.30
CA HIS A 230 -10.51 5.29 -11.53
C HIS A 230 -9.36 6.27 -11.33
N TYR A 231 -8.30 6.09 -12.10
CA TYR A 231 -7.32 7.11 -12.41
C TYR A 231 -7.00 7.06 -13.90
N LEU A 232 -6.45 8.13 -14.41
CA LEU A 232 -5.92 8.20 -15.77
C LEU A 232 -4.42 8.52 -15.72
N VAL A 233 -3.71 8.04 -16.72
CA VAL A 233 -2.31 8.41 -16.95
C VAL A 233 -2.25 9.17 -18.27
N THR A 234 -1.67 10.36 -18.24
CA THR A 234 -1.53 11.19 -19.44
C THR A 234 -0.35 10.73 -20.29
N ASP A 235 -0.37 11.11 -21.54
CA ASP A 235 0.84 11.08 -22.36
C ASP A 235 1.92 12.00 -21.79
N GLU A 236 3.13 11.88 -22.33
CA GLU A 236 4.26 12.73 -21.96
C GLU A 236 3.96 14.22 -22.27
N HIS A 237 4.33 15.07 -21.33
CA HIS A 237 4.13 16.52 -21.47
C HIS A 237 5.47 17.25 -21.56
N SER A 238 5.61 18.18 -22.52
CA SER A 238 6.87 18.87 -22.81
C SER A 238 7.41 19.66 -21.61
N GLU A 239 6.54 20.24 -20.79
CA GLU A 239 6.96 21.02 -19.62
C GLU A 239 7.43 20.10 -18.47
N ILE A 240 6.81 18.93 -18.31
CA ILE A 240 7.24 17.94 -17.31
C ILE A 240 8.62 17.36 -17.68
N LYS A 241 8.88 17.18 -18.99
CA LYS A 241 10.21 16.76 -19.48
C LYS A 241 11.34 17.71 -19.12
N LYS A 242 11.05 18.99 -18.91
CA LYS A 242 12.04 20.01 -18.55
C LYS A 242 12.35 20.06 -17.06
N LEU A 243 11.55 19.40 -16.22
CA LEU A 243 11.76 19.40 -14.78
C LEU A 243 13.05 18.65 -14.43
N THR A 244 13.80 19.26 -13.52
CA THR A 244 15.02 18.67 -12.94
C THR A 244 14.74 17.87 -11.69
N LYS A 245 13.58 18.11 -11.06
CA LYS A 245 13.08 17.37 -9.90
C LYS A 245 11.69 16.85 -10.21
N GLU A 246 11.37 15.70 -9.63
CA GLU A 246 10.04 15.15 -9.69
C GLU A 246 9.05 16.00 -8.88
N LEU A 247 7.81 16.09 -9.37
CA LEU A 247 6.75 16.82 -8.70
C LEU A 247 6.32 16.08 -7.43
N PRO A 248 6.04 16.78 -6.32
CA PRO A 248 5.46 16.16 -5.15
C PRO A 248 4.07 15.60 -5.46
N VAL A 249 3.77 14.45 -4.84
CA VAL A 249 2.41 13.91 -4.86
C VAL A 249 1.46 14.97 -4.30
N THR A 250 0.41 15.30 -5.03
CA THR A 250 -0.50 16.39 -4.63
C THR A 250 -1.91 15.86 -4.41
N ARG A 251 -2.53 16.29 -3.32
CA ARG A 251 -3.95 16.10 -3.04
C ARG A 251 -4.66 17.43 -3.03
N ASP A 252 -5.70 17.52 -3.84
CA ASP A 252 -6.56 18.68 -3.96
C ASP A 252 -7.95 18.33 -3.41
N PRO A 253 -8.30 18.77 -2.19
CA PRO A 253 -9.59 18.47 -1.60
C PRO A 253 -10.77 19.13 -2.33
N GLU A 254 -10.57 20.35 -2.87
CA GLU A 254 -11.63 21.08 -3.58
C GLU A 254 -11.95 20.41 -4.92
N ALA A 255 -10.94 19.97 -5.65
CA ALA A 255 -11.12 19.18 -6.87
C ALA A 255 -11.51 17.73 -6.59
N SER A 256 -11.53 17.31 -5.33
CA SER A 256 -11.71 15.90 -4.95
C SER A 256 -10.81 14.96 -5.75
N ALA A 257 -9.52 15.29 -5.83
CA ALA A 257 -8.58 14.57 -6.68
C ALA A 257 -7.17 14.49 -6.07
N TYR A 258 -6.42 13.54 -6.57
CA TYR A 258 -4.97 13.49 -6.35
C TYR A 258 -4.24 13.41 -7.69
N LEU A 259 -3.00 13.83 -7.68
CA LEU A 259 -2.11 13.70 -8.82
C LEU A 259 -0.67 13.41 -8.37
N ARG A 260 0.05 12.72 -9.22
CA ARG A 260 1.50 12.54 -9.12
C ARG A 260 2.14 12.47 -10.51
N GLN A 261 3.43 12.69 -10.55
CA GLN A 261 4.16 12.45 -11.78
C GLN A 261 4.21 10.93 -12.08
N GLU A 262 4.04 10.57 -13.35
CA GLU A 262 4.23 9.22 -13.87
C GLU A 262 5.12 9.30 -15.11
N GLY A 263 6.38 8.91 -14.96
CA GLY A 263 7.38 9.10 -16.01
C GLY A 263 7.53 10.56 -16.42
N LYS A 264 7.12 10.90 -17.63
CA LYS A 264 7.10 12.28 -18.17
C LYS A 264 5.68 12.83 -18.37
N GLY A 265 4.70 12.18 -17.78
CA GLY A 265 3.30 12.61 -17.71
C GLY A 265 2.80 12.70 -16.27
N LEU A 266 1.48 12.63 -16.09
CA LEU A 266 0.81 12.68 -14.81
C LEU A 266 -0.13 11.48 -14.65
N LEU A 267 -0.21 10.95 -13.45
CA LEU A 267 -1.29 10.11 -13.01
C LEU A 267 -2.26 10.99 -12.21
N ILE A 268 -3.54 10.98 -12.60
CA ILE A 268 -4.60 11.82 -12.00
C ILE A 268 -5.74 10.90 -11.60
N GLY A 269 -6.10 10.91 -10.32
CA GLY A 269 -7.18 10.10 -9.76
C GLY A 269 -8.25 11.00 -9.13
N PRO A 270 -9.36 11.27 -9.86
CA PRO A 270 -10.53 11.91 -9.27
C PRO A 270 -11.25 10.93 -8.35
N TYR A 271 -11.80 11.43 -7.24
CA TYR A 271 -12.72 10.68 -6.40
C TYR A 271 -14.15 10.93 -6.83
N GLU A 272 -14.95 9.89 -6.82
CA GLU A 272 -16.38 9.98 -7.04
C GLU A 272 -17.00 10.80 -5.89
N MET A 273 -17.84 11.76 -6.26
CA MET A 273 -18.67 12.49 -5.31
C MET A 273 -20.06 11.86 -5.30
N ASP A 274 -20.62 11.66 -4.12
CA ASP A 274 -21.96 11.10 -3.90
C ASP A 274 -22.15 9.64 -4.40
N ALA A 275 -21.08 8.80 -4.26
CA ALA A 275 -21.10 7.39 -4.64
C ALA A 275 -21.64 6.47 -3.51
#